data_f8ac176a123261251bd43864213c9974
#
_entry.id   f8ac176a123261251bd43864213c9974
#
_cell.length_a   1.000
_cell.length_b   1.000
_cell.length_c   1.000
_cell.angle_alpha   90.00
_cell.angle_beta   90.00
_cell.angle_gamma   90.00
#
_symmetry.space_group_name_H-M   'P 1'
#
loop_
_entity.id
_entity.type
_entity.pdbx_description
1 polymer ?
#
loop_
_entity_poly.entity_id
_entity_poly.type
_entity_poly.pdbx_seq_one_letter_code
_entity_poly.pdbx_strand_id
1 'polypeptide(L)'
;ETFRTAPSPITFDDYRFGEHYDARLEADGWALSEFDDSGWSFAVSAPMPRGEARLCEAEPIAVRREIKPLSITPSGDGFLYDFGENCAGVCRLTVNGTAGQRIELLHGEWVKEDGTLDIERIWFHRDENLWQRDKKIVHRDVYTCHGGGTETYTPRFTYHGFRYVFVSGVTSAQAIPELLTYVVMNSDIKEKGGFICSDKTVNKLFECTRRSDLANFYYFPTDCPHREKHGWTADAALSAEHMLINLDVKNSYREWMRNICKAQADDGSLPGIIPTGGWGFKWGNGPAWDCVLAYLPYYVYVYCGETEMIKESAGAFMSYLHYLTTRVDRNGLLKIGLGDWCHVDRQSSAYVAPLEFTDTVMAFDIARKMEVMFDAVGMTAQRDFAHAVALRFKNTVREQLIDWGTYTAAGSCQTSQAMAIFYDIFEPGEKSAAFSRLMSLIDEKGGRFDVGVLGARVLFHVLAQFGKAELALKMIVGPEFPSYGFWIENGAPSLWENFRHNGRTASRNHHFWGDISSWFIQDLSG
;
A
#
# COMPACT_ATOMS: atom_id res chain seq x y z
N GLU A 1 12.56 -4.80 42.47
CA GLU A 1 11.98 -6.05 41.95
C GLU A 1 12.97 -6.71 41.01
N THR A 2 13.19 -8.00 41.17
CA THR A 2 14.10 -8.78 40.34
C THR A 2 13.26 -9.63 39.37
N PHE A 3 13.32 -9.30 38.08
CA PHE A 3 12.72 -10.12 37.05
C PHE A 3 13.59 -11.31 36.69
N ARG A 4 13.01 -12.42 36.35
CA ARG A 4 13.68 -13.60 35.84
C ARG A 4 13.32 -13.86 34.39
N THR A 5 14.20 -14.51 33.64
CA THR A 5 14.07 -14.80 32.21
C THR A 5 14.50 -16.24 31.92
N ALA A 6 13.83 -16.84 30.95
CA ALA A 6 14.21 -18.12 30.35
C ALA A 6 14.08 -18.05 28.83
N PRO A 7 14.72 -18.98 28.09
CA PRO A 7 14.50 -19.13 26.65
C PRO A 7 13.02 -19.33 26.33
N SER A 8 12.56 -18.69 25.26
CA SER A 8 11.20 -18.83 24.75
C SER A 8 11.07 -20.05 23.82
N PRO A 9 9.88 -20.66 23.69
CA PRO A 9 9.61 -21.61 22.61
C PRO A 9 9.67 -20.97 21.22
N ILE A 10 9.58 -19.65 21.10
CA ILE A 10 9.85 -18.92 19.84
C ILE A 10 11.35 -18.87 19.65
N THR A 11 11.86 -19.65 18.69
CA THR A 11 13.28 -19.78 18.41
C THR A 11 13.77 -18.83 17.32
N PHE A 12 12.86 -18.26 16.56
CA PHE A 12 13.07 -17.22 15.54
C PHE A 12 11.78 -16.43 15.35
N ASP A 13 11.88 -15.12 15.21
CA ASP A 13 10.80 -14.27 14.76
C ASP A 13 11.34 -13.10 13.93
N ASP A 14 10.65 -12.81 12.87
CA ASP A 14 10.83 -11.63 12.02
C ASP A 14 9.52 -11.34 11.29
N TYR A 15 9.06 -10.10 11.36
CA TYR A 15 7.75 -9.74 10.82
C TYR A 15 7.65 -9.87 9.29
N ARG A 16 8.78 -9.92 8.57
CA ARG A 16 8.82 -10.19 7.12
C ARG A 16 9.03 -11.65 6.79
N PHE A 17 9.86 -12.34 7.59
CA PHE A 17 10.26 -13.70 7.26
C PHE A 17 9.33 -14.76 7.83
N GLY A 18 8.90 -14.63 9.08
CA GLY A 18 8.01 -15.56 9.74
C GLY A 18 8.43 -15.87 11.18
N GLU A 19 7.80 -16.88 11.77
CA GLU A 19 8.03 -17.29 13.15
C GLU A 19 8.36 -18.81 13.22
N HIS A 20 9.37 -19.17 14.00
CA HIS A 20 9.70 -20.57 14.30
C HIS A 20 9.40 -20.85 15.76
N TYR A 21 8.58 -21.86 16.02
CA TYR A 21 8.14 -22.27 17.35
C TYR A 21 8.47 -23.72 17.61
N ASP A 22 9.12 -24.00 18.73
CA ASP A 22 9.38 -25.36 19.21
C ASP A 22 8.60 -25.62 20.49
N ALA A 23 7.47 -26.34 20.35
CA ALA A 23 6.57 -26.60 21.46
C ALA A 23 7.19 -27.45 22.58
N ARG A 24 8.28 -28.15 22.29
CA ARG A 24 9.00 -28.95 23.31
C ARG A 24 9.73 -28.06 24.34
N LEU A 25 9.89 -26.75 24.03
CA LEU A 25 10.51 -25.76 24.90
C LEU A 25 9.50 -25.01 25.76
N GLU A 26 8.23 -25.33 25.65
CA GLU A 26 7.20 -24.73 26.53
C GLU A 26 7.46 -25.08 27.99
N ALA A 27 7.29 -24.08 28.85
CA ALA A 27 7.34 -24.24 30.30
C ALA A 27 5.91 -24.25 30.83
N ASP A 28 5.36 -25.43 31.09
CA ASP A 28 4.00 -25.57 31.57
C ASP A 28 3.73 -24.73 32.81
N GLY A 29 2.66 -23.95 32.77
CA GLY A 29 2.23 -23.14 33.90
C GLY A 29 3.05 -21.88 34.19
N TRP A 30 3.97 -21.47 33.31
CA TRP A 30 4.85 -20.30 33.52
C TRP A 30 4.09 -18.99 33.82
N ALA A 31 2.86 -18.87 33.40
CA ALA A 31 2.00 -17.71 33.66
C ALA A 31 1.16 -17.82 34.93
N LEU A 32 1.26 -18.92 35.68
CA LEU A 32 0.54 -19.12 36.94
C LEU A 32 1.33 -18.52 38.11
N SER A 33 0.59 -18.04 39.12
CA SER A 33 1.18 -17.40 40.30
C SER A 33 2.08 -18.33 41.14
N GLU A 34 1.84 -19.64 41.09
CA GLU A 34 2.57 -20.67 41.81
C GLU A 34 3.73 -21.28 41.02
N PHE A 35 4.02 -20.76 39.85
CA PHE A 35 5.13 -21.27 39.03
C PHE A 35 6.49 -21.03 39.72
N ASP A 36 7.28 -22.09 39.84
CA ASP A 36 8.63 -22.01 40.40
C ASP A 36 9.63 -21.55 39.30
N ASP A 37 9.97 -20.28 39.32
CA ASP A 37 10.96 -19.67 38.44
C ASP A 37 12.39 -19.68 39.01
N SER A 38 12.66 -20.40 40.12
CA SER A 38 13.94 -20.40 40.81
C SER A 38 15.13 -20.85 39.93
N GLY A 39 14.84 -21.68 38.91
CA GLY A 39 15.80 -22.15 37.90
C GLY A 39 16.06 -21.16 36.77
N TRP A 40 15.32 -20.05 36.68
CA TRP A 40 15.50 -19.05 35.63
C TRP A 40 16.61 -18.05 35.99
N SER A 41 17.25 -17.50 34.95
CA SER A 41 18.29 -16.47 35.13
C SER A 41 17.68 -15.12 35.51
N PHE A 42 18.42 -14.30 36.24
CA PHE A 42 18.00 -12.92 36.47
C PHE A 42 18.08 -12.11 35.16
N ALA A 43 17.05 -11.25 34.96
CA ALA A 43 17.04 -10.31 33.85
C ALA A 43 18.22 -9.31 33.97
N VAL A 44 18.83 -8.95 32.87
CA VAL A 44 19.87 -7.92 32.79
C VAL A 44 19.27 -6.62 32.29
N SER A 45 19.80 -5.49 32.80
CA SER A 45 19.38 -4.17 32.30
C SER A 45 19.82 -3.98 30.86
N ALA A 46 18.93 -3.49 30.04
CA ALA A 46 19.19 -3.09 28.67
C ALA A 46 18.81 -1.61 28.46
N PRO A 47 19.44 -0.92 27.48
CA PRO A 47 19.04 0.43 27.13
C PRO A 47 17.56 0.44 26.70
N MET A 48 16.80 1.38 27.22
CA MET A 48 15.42 1.59 26.78
C MET A 48 15.39 2.13 25.33
N PRO A 49 14.35 1.82 24.55
CA PRO A 49 14.09 2.52 23.29
C PRO A 49 14.07 4.03 23.51
N ARG A 50 14.61 4.78 22.53
CA ARG A 50 14.56 6.25 22.59
C ARG A 50 13.12 6.72 22.38
N GLY A 51 12.73 7.78 23.11
CA GLY A 51 11.44 8.42 23.01
C GLY A 51 10.57 8.23 24.25
N GLU A 52 9.39 8.78 24.19
CA GLU A 52 8.36 8.70 25.24
C GLU A 52 7.24 7.75 24.81
N ALA A 53 6.73 6.95 25.74
CA ALA A 53 5.55 6.15 25.52
C ALA A 53 4.32 7.05 25.39
N ARG A 54 3.53 6.83 24.34
CA ARG A 54 2.26 7.53 24.08
C ARG A 54 1.16 6.53 23.80
N LEU A 55 -0.08 6.95 24.02
CA LEU A 55 -1.23 6.21 23.53
C LEU A 55 -1.26 6.30 21.99
N CYS A 56 -1.39 5.16 21.35
CA CYS A 56 -1.60 5.06 19.91
C CYS A 56 -3.07 5.30 19.61
N GLU A 57 -3.39 6.25 18.73
CA GLU A 57 -4.77 6.53 18.31
C GLU A 57 -5.21 5.65 17.13
N ALA A 58 -4.26 4.96 16.47
CA ALA A 58 -4.57 4.04 15.39
C ALA A 58 -5.34 2.82 15.88
N GLU A 59 -6.24 2.32 15.08
CA GLU A 59 -7.03 1.14 15.37
C GLU A 59 -6.11 -0.09 15.52
N PRO A 60 -6.31 -0.90 16.58
CA PRO A 60 -5.47 -2.07 16.85
C PRO A 60 -5.63 -3.12 15.75
N ILE A 61 -4.60 -3.93 15.55
CA ILE A 61 -4.70 -5.11 14.68
C ILE A 61 -5.64 -6.13 15.33
N ALA A 62 -6.62 -6.60 14.58
CA ALA A 62 -7.63 -7.53 15.03
C ALA A 62 -7.86 -8.68 14.04
N VAL A 63 -8.32 -9.81 14.56
CA VAL A 63 -8.84 -10.90 13.73
C VAL A 63 -10.17 -10.46 13.14
N ARG A 64 -10.25 -10.43 11.79
CA ARG A 64 -11.45 -10.00 11.07
C ARG A 64 -12.37 -11.16 10.73
N ARG A 65 -11.80 -12.25 10.28
CA ARG A 65 -12.49 -13.48 9.91
C ARG A 65 -11.54 -14.66 9.79
N GLU A 66 -12.10 -15.84 9.71
CA GLU A 66 -11.37 -17.07 9.48
C GLU A 66 -11.83 -17.72 8.17
N ILE A 67 -10.89 -18.26 7.40
CA ILE A 67 -11.17 -18.91 6.11
C ILE A 67 -10.62 -20.34 6.16
N LYS A 68 -11.41 -21.28 5.69
CA LYS A 68 -10.97 -22.66 5.45
C LYS A 68 -10.47 -22.81 4.02
N PRO A 69 -9.54 -23.74 3.75
CA PRO A 69 -9.06 -23.97 2.40
C PRO A 69 -10.19 -24.47 1.49
N LEU A 70 -10.20 -23.98 0.24
CA LEU A 70 -11.09 -24.44 -0.81
C LEU A 70 -10.62 -25.75 -1.42
N SER A 71 -9.30 -25.95 -1.51
CA SER A 71 -8.71 -27.17 -2.05
C SER A 71 -7.35 -27.46 -1.41
N ILE A 72 -6.98 -28.73 -1.45
CA ILE A 72 -5.69 -29.25 -1.01
C ILE A 72 -5.18 -30.15 -2.13
N THR A 73 -4.00 -29.88 -2.65
CA THR A 73 -3.39 -30.67 -3.72
C THR A 73 -1.99 -31.12 -3.32
N PRO A 74 -1.59 -32.37 -3.61
CA PRO A 74 -0.20 -32.78 -3.46
C PRO A 74 0.72 -31.91 -4.34
N SER A 75 1.86 -31.48 -3.79
CA SER A 75 2.85 -30.67 -4.49
C SER A 75 4.24 -31.00 -3.96
N GLY A 76 5.12 -31.54 -4.79
CA GLY A 76 6.46 -31.95 -4.37
C GLY A 76 6.45 -32.91 -3.18
N ASP A 77 7.14 -32.54 -2.10
CA ASP A 77 7.23 -33.29 -0.84
C ASP A 77 6.18 -32.87 0.22
N GLY A 78 5.15 -32.13 -0.20
CA GLY A 78 4.11 -31.62 0.70
C GLY A 78 2.76 -31.43 0.02
N PHE A 79 2.00 -30.47 0.52
CA PHE A 79 0.64 -30.18 0.08
C PHE A 79 0.43 -28.68 -0.08
N LEU A 80 -0.22 -28.28 -1.18
CA LEU A 80 -0.61 -26.90 -1.46
C LEU A 80 -2.06 -26.68 -1.06
N TYR A 81 -2.29 -25.73 -0.17
CA TYR A 81 -3.60 -25.26 0.30
C TYR A 81 -3.98 -23.98 -0.44
N ASP A 82 -5.13 -23.94 -1.10
CA ASP A 82 -5.69 -22.74 -1.73
C ASP A 82 -6.87 -22.21 -0.90
N PHE A 83 -6.78 -20.96 -0.41
CA PHE A 83 -7.83 -20.30 0.35
C PHE A 83 -8.79 -19.49 -0.53
N GLY A 84 -8.53 -19.37 -1.84
CA GLY A 84 -9.38 -18.66 -2.80
C GLY A 84 -9.29 -17.14 -2.73
N GLU A 85 -8.79 -16.57 -1.65
CA GLU A 85 -8.66 -15.14 -1.42
C GLU A 85 -7.23 -14.74 -1.07
N ASN A 86 -6.77 -13.62 -1.62
CA ASN A 86 -5.49 -13.02 -1.26
C ASN A 86 -5.73 -11.91 -0.23
N CYS A 87 -5.43 -12.19 1.03
CA CYS A 87 -5.59 -11.30 2.16
C CYS A 87 -4.27 -11.14 2.92
N ALA A 88 -4.32 -10.57 4.11
CA ALA A 88 -3.20 -10.55 5.05
C ALA A 88 -3.59 -11.20 6.38
N GLY A 89 -2.64 -11.82 7.05
CA GLY A 89 -2.84 -12.49 8.34
C GLY A 89 -1.85 -13.63 8.55
N VAL A 90 -2.27 -14.65 9.30
CA VAL A 90 -1.47 -15.83 9.63
C VAL A 90 -2.26 -17.11 9.43
N CYS A 91 -1.59 -18.25 9.37
CA CYS A 91 -2.25 -19.54 9.47
C CYS A 91 -2.26 -20.04 10.92
N ARG A 92 -3.43 -20.45 11.40
CA ARG A 92 -3.53 -21.30 12.58
C ARG A 92 -3.40 -22.76 12.15
N LEU A 93 -2.35 -23.42 12.64
CA LEU A 93 -2.10 -24.84 12.48
C LEU A 93 -2.82 -25.60 13.59
N THR A 94 -3.55 -26.67 13.27
CA THR A 94 -4.12 -27.62 14.22
C THR A 94 -3.73 -29.03 13.79
N VAL A 95 -2.91 -29.70 14.57
CA VAL A 95 -2.32 -30.98 14.18
C VAL A 95 -2.28 -31.97 15.33
N ASN A 96 -2.44 -33.26 15.02
CA ASN A 96 -2.07 -34.35 15.92
C ASN A 96 -0.72 -34.89 15.44
N GLY A 97 0.35 -34.36 16.02
CA GLY A 97 1.73 -34.65 15.62
C GLY A 97 2.46 -35.58 16.59
N THR A 98 3.58 -36.09 16.16
CA THR A 98 4.51 -36.81 17.03
C THR A 98 5.56 -35.86 17.58
N ALA A 99 6.11 -36.16 18.77
CA ALA A 99 7.16 -35.34 19.39
C ALA A 99 8.34 -35.11 18.42
N GLY A 100 8.69 -33.85 18.20
CA GLY A 100 9.74 -33.46 17.27
C GLY A 100 9.35 -33.44 15.79
N GLN A 101 8.10 -33.76 15.42
CA GLN A 101 7.63 -33.55 14.04
C GLN A 101 7.71 -32.07 13.71
N ARG A 102 8.45 -31.75 12.63
CA ARG A 102 8.66 -30.38 12.17
C ARG A 102 7.78 -30.11 10.95
N ILE A 103 6.87 -29.15 11.09
CA ILE A 103 5.92 -28.73 10.07
C ILE A 103 6.31 -27.34 9.60
N GLU A 104 6.43 -27.14 8.29
CA GLU A 104 6.74 -25.86 7.67
C GLU A 104 5.56 -25.36 6.87
N LEU A 105 5.23 -24.09 7.04
CA LEU A 105 4.20 -23.37 6.29
C LEU A 105 4.87 -22.28 5.46
N LEU A 106 4.83 -22.42 4.14
CA LEU A 106 5.39 -21.44 3.20
C LEU A 106 4.24 -20.72 2.50
N HIS A 107 4.15 -19.40 2.68
CA HIS A 107 3.04 -18.58 2.20
C HIS A 107 3.37 -17.90 0.87
N GLY A 108 2.36 -17.77 -0.01
CA GLY A 108 2.54 -17.07 -1.29
C GLY A 108 1.22 -16.68 -1.95
N GLU A 109 1.33 -15.78 -2.93
CA GLU A 109 0.18 -15.21 -3.65
C GLU A 109 -0.13 -15.95 -4.96
N TRP A 110 0.79 -16.75 -5.46
CA TRP A 110 0.73 -17.29 -6.81
C TRP A 110 1.26 -18.72 -6.90
N VAL A 111 0.75 -19.46 -7.88
CA VAL A 111 1.18 -20.82 -8.22
C VAL A 111 1.71 -20.82 -9.64
N LYS A 112 2.84 -21.48 -9.86
CA LYS A 112 3.46 -21.66 -11.17
C LYS A 112 2.63 -22.63 -12.03
N GLU A 113 2.92 -22.68 -13.33
CA GLU A 113 2.25 -23.58 -14.27
C GLU A 113 2.43 -25.07 -13.90
N ASP A 114 3.53 -25.42 -13.23
CA ASP A 114 3.81 -26.77 -12.73
C ASP A 114 3.06 -27.13 -11.43
N GLY A 115 2.24 -26.24 -10.91
CA GLY A 115 1.48 -26.41 -9.66
C GLY A 115 2.27 -26.15 -8.39
N THR A 116 3.51 -25.68 -8.47
CA THR A 116 4.31 -25.31 -7.30
C THR A 116 4.07 -23.87 -6.88
N LEU A 117 4.26 -23.59 -5.57
CA LEU A 117 4.14 -22.24 -5.04
C LEU A 117 5.23 -21.34 -5.61
N ASP A 118 4.85 -20.17 -6.13
CA ASP A 118 5.80 -19.15 -6.61
C ASP A 118 6.27 -18.28 -5.44
N ILE A 119 7.49 -18.53 -4.99
CA ILE A 119 8.16 -17.75 -3.94
C ILE A 119 9.15 -16.73 -4.52
N GLU A 120 9.39 -16.71 -5.83
CA GLU A 120 10.37 -15.80 -6.45
C GLU A 120 9.94 -14.36 -6.35
N ARG A 121 8.63 -14.11 -6.34
CA ARG A 121 8.04 -12.76 -6.22
C ARG A 121 8.14 -12.17 -4.82
N ILE A 122 8.25 -13.01 -3.80
CA ILE A 122 8.39 -12.62 -2.40
C ILE A 122 9.79 -12.11 -2.11
N TRP A 123 10.74 -12.51 -2.94
CA TRP A 123 12.15 -12.23 -2.78
C TRP A 123 12.53 -10.89 -3.42
N PHE A 124 12.45 -9.80 -2.66
CA PHE A 124 12.70 -8.47 -3.20
C PHE A 124 13.99 -7.81 -2.67
N HIS A 125 14.24 -7.86 -1.38
CA HIS A 125 15.36 -7.16 -0.79
C HIS A 125 16.64 -7.99 -0.77
N ARG A 126 17.62 -7.51 -1.54
CA ARG A 126 18.99 -8.02 -1.55
C ARG A 126 19.94 -7.17 -0.72
N ASP A 127 19.46 -6.51 0.33
CA ASP A 127 20.36 -5.83 1.22
C ASP A 127 21.12 -6.88 2.03
N GLU A 128 22.35 -7.15 1.59
CA GLU A 128 23.23 -8.16 2.17
C GLU A 128 23.51 -7.93 3.65
N ASN A 129 23.32 -6.71 4.13
CA ASN A 129 23.64 -6.34 5.51
C ASN A 129 22.46 -6.48 6.48
N LEU A 130 21.21 -6.41 6.02
CA LEU A 130 20.04 -6.36 6.90
C LEU A 130 19.12 -7.59 6.80
N TRP A 131 18.98 -8.23 5.63
CA TRP A 131 17.81 -9.09 5.37
C TRP A 131 18.11 -10.49 4.87
N GLN A 132 19.37 -10.82 4.56
CA GLN A 132 19.68 -11.99 3.76
C GLN A 132 20.60 -13.01 4.37
N ARG A 133 20.23 -13.48 5.50
CA ARG A 133 20.99 -14.61 6.01
C ARG A 133 20.60 -15.93 5.33
N ASP A 134 19.33 -16.13 4.98
CA ASP A 134 18.90 -17.34 4.28
C ASP A 134 17.58 -17.12 3.50
N LYS A 135 17.61 -17.31 2.17
CA LYS A 135 16.42 -17.32 1.30
C LYS A 135 15.37 -18.34 1.73
N LYS A 136 15.76 -19.38 2.46
CA LYS A 136 14.87 -20.45 2.88
C LYS A 136 13.91 -20.07 3.99
N ILE A 137 14.10 -18.92 4.64
CA ILE A 137 13.24 -18.51 5.76
C ILE A 137 12.15 -17.49 5.38
N VAL A 138 12.14 -17.01 4.15
CA VAL A 138 11.18 -15.99 3.69
C VAL A 138 9.76 -16.52 3.69
N HIS A 139 8.83 -15.81 4.36
CA HIS A 139 7.41 -16.14 4.51
C HIS A 139 7.15 -17.56 5.02
N ARG A 140 8.01 -18.00 5.92
CA ARG A 140 8.04 -19.35 6.44
C ARG A 140 7.78 -19.39 7.94
N ASP A 141 6.67 -19.98 8.33
CA ASP A 141 6.43 -20.36 9.71
C ASP A 141 6.80 -21.83 9.93
N VAL A 142 7.39 -22.12 11.08
CA VAL A 142 7.82 -23.46 11.45
C VAL A 142 7.30 -23.84 12.81
N TYR A 143 6.65 -24.98 12.91
CA TYR A 143 6.19 -25.53 14.16
C TYR A 143 6.82 -26.90 14.41
N THR A 144 7.44 -27.07 15.57
CA THR A 144 7.93 -28.37 16.03
C THR A 144 7.03 -28.89 17.11
N CYS A 145 6.36 -30.02 16.86
CA CYS A 145 5.36 -30.59 17.76
C CYS A 145 5.96 -31.07 19.08
N HIS A 146 5.22 -30.82 20.15
CA HIS A 146 5.47 -31.42 21.46
C HIS A 146 5.13 -32.93 21.45
N GLY A 147 4.02 -33.31 20.79
CA GLY A 147 3.46 -34.67 20.80
C GLY A 147 2.54 -34.92 21.98
N GLY A 148 1.72 -35.98 21.87
CA GLY A 148 0.83 -36.39 22.95
C GLY A 148 -0.62 -35.97 22.82
N GLY A 149 -1.01 -35.39 21.67
CA GLY A 149 -2.41 -34.99 21.41
C GLY A 149 -2.55 -34.01 20.27
N THR A 150 -3.70 -33.36 20.20
CA THR A 150 -3.95 -32.28 19.24
C THR A 150 -3.32 -30.99 19.74
N GLU A 151 -2.45 -30.41 18.94
CA GLU A 151 -1.73 -29.17 19.18
C GLU A 151 -2.28 -28.07 18.28
N THR A 152 -2.28 -26.84 18.78
CA THR A 152 -2.70 -25.65 18.00
C THR A 152 -1.65 -24.57 18.13
N TYR A 153 -1.19 -24.06 16.99
CA TYR A 153 -0.21 -23.00 16.92
C TYR A 153 -0.70 -21.87 16.00
N THR A 154 -0.49 -20.64 16.44
CA THR A 154 -0.77 -19.43 15.66
C THR A 154 0.42 -18.47 15.85
N PRO A 155 1.12 -18.04 14.77
CA PRO A 155 2.19 -17.06 14.87
C PRO A 155 1.73 -15.76 15.54
N ARG A 156 2.61 -15.11 16.31
CA ARG A 156 2.26 -13.94 17.14
C ARG A 156 2.94 -12.65 16.67
N PHE A 157 4.16 -12.73 16.13
CA PHE A 157 4.99 -11.57 15.84
C PHE A 157 5.25 -11.35 14.36
N THR A 158 4.46 -11.99 13.50
CA THR A 158 4.51 -11.86 12.06
C THR A 158 3.11 -11.81 11.46
N TYR A 159 3.03 -11.46 10.18
CA TYR A 159 1.89 -11.68 9.32
C TYR A 159 2.36 -11.90 7.88
N HIS A 160 1.53 -12.47 7.03
CA HIS A 160 1.84 -12.74 5.63
C HIS A 160 0.71 -12.24 4.74
N GLY A 161 1.06 -11.84 3.50
CA GLY A 161 0.10 -11.63 2.42
C GLY A 161 0.09 -12.87 1.54
N PHE A 162 -1.03 -13.58 1.43
CA PHE A 162 -1.07 -14.83 0.69
C PHE A 162 -2.49 -15.25 0.27
N ARG A 163 -2.54 -16.11 -0.71
CA ARG A 163 -3.69 -16.95 -1.08
C ARG A 163 -3.39 -18.42 -0.85
N TYR A 164 -2.14 -18.82 -1.03
CA TYR A 164 -1.71 -20.22 -1.02
C TYR A 164 -0.72 -20.46 0.12
N VAL A 165 -0.79 -21.65 0.69
CA VAL A 165 0.20 -22.15 1.65
C VAL A 165 0.68 -23.52 1.24
N PHE A 166 1.98 -23.64 1.03
CA PHE A 166 2.63 -24.95 0.88
C PHE A 166 3.01 -25.48 2.26
N VAL A 167 2.58 -26.69 2.55
CA VAL A 167 2.83 -27.36 3.84
C VAL A 167 3.70 -28.58 3.62
N SER A 168 4.83 -28.64 4.31
CA SER A 168 5.68 -29.83 4.36
C SER A 168 5.83 -30.37 5.79
N GLY A 169 6.37 -31.58 5.92
CA GLY A 169 6.52 -32.26 7.21
C GLY A 169 5.23 -32.90 7.76
N VAL A 170 4.20 -33.02 6.94
CA VAL A 170 2.94 -33.70 7.28
C VAL A 170 2.69 -34.93 6.42
N THR A 171 1.98 -35.90 6.96
CA THR A 171 1.53 -37.08 6.21
C THR A 171 0.26 -36.78 5.41
N SER A 172 -0.06 -37.62 4.43
CA SER A 172 -1.32 -37.51 3.67
C SER A 172 -2.58 -37.60 4.57
N ALA A 173 -2.51 -38.33 5.67
CA ALA A 173 -3.60 -38.43 6.63
C ALA A 173 -3.78 -37.15 7.47
N GLN A 174 -2.73 -36.34 7.63
CA GLN A 174 -2.76 -35.06 8.33
C GLN A 174 -3.14 -33.90 7.39
N ALA A 175 -2.98 -34.08 6.06
CA ALA A 175 -3.27 -33.04 5.08
C ALA A 175 -4.78 -32.93 4.80
N ILE A 176 -5.51 -32.44 5.78
CA ILE A 176 -6.98 -32.28 5.78
C ILE A 176 -7.35 -30.79 5.91
N PRO A 177 -8.58 -30.38 5.60
CA PRO A 177 -9.01 -28.98 5.72
C PRO A 177 -8.88 -28.39 7.13
N GLU A 178 -8.99 -29.23 8.16
CA GLU A 178 -8.89 -28.83 9.56
C GLU A 178 -7.45 -28.47 9.98
N LEU A 179 -6.45 -28.95 9.24
CA LEU A 179 -5.03 -28.69 9.55
C LEU A 179 -4.73 -27.18 9.57
N LEU A 180 -5.26 -26.43 8.58
CA LEU A 180 -5.02 -25.00 8.48
C LEU A 180 -6.31 -24.17 8.53
N THR A 181 -6.24 -23.06 9.24
CA THR A 181 -7.22 -21.99 9.19
C THR A 181 -6.49 -20.68 8.87
N TYR A 182 -6.88 -20.00 7.81
CA TYR A 182 -6.41 -18.64 7.54
C TYR A 182 -7.09 -17.68 8.50
N VAL A 183 -6.34 -17.09 9.40
CA VAL A 183 -6.76 -16.04 10.31
C VAL A 183 -6.47 -14.70 9.65
N VAL A 184 -7.49 -14.12 9.02
CA VAL A 184 -7.37 -12.81 8.34
C VAL A 184 -7.29 -11.71 9.39
N MET A 185 -6.25 -10.90 9.31
CA MET A 185 -5.96 -9.82 10.25
C MET A 185 -5.65 -8.52 9.52
N ASN A 186 -6.05 -7.43 10.09
CA ASN A 186 -5.65 -6.04 9.75
C ASN A 186 -6.07 -5.13 10.92
N SER A 187 -5.74 -3.83 10.83
CA SER A 187 -6.29 -2.84 11.78
C SER A 187 -7.81 -2.90 11.81
N ASP A 188 -8.42 -2.72 12.97
CA ASP A 188 -9.87 -2.83 13.20
C ASP A 188 -10.65 -1.65 12.60
N ILE A 189 -10.40 -1.41 11.31
CA ILE A 189 -11.02 -0.35 10.53
C ILE A 189 -12.49 -0.70 10.26
N LYS A 190 -13.38 0.24 10.53
CA LYS A 190 -14.80 0.11 10.20
C LYS A 190 -15.05 0.47 8.74
N GLU A 191 -15.87 -0.31 8.08
CA GLU A 191 -16.37 0.02 6.75
C GLU A 191 -17.49 1.07 6.87
N LYS A 192 -17.46 2.11 6.03
CA LYS A 192 -18.44 3.22 6.02
C LYS A 192 -19.37 3.16 4.82
N GLY A 193 -18.83 2.75 3.68
CA GLY A 193 -19.52 2.78 2.40
C GLY A 193 -19.67 1.40 1.78
N GLY A 194 -20.53 1.34 0.79
CA GLY A 194 -20.69 0.18 -0.07
C GLY A 194 -21.21 0.63 -1.43
N PHE A 195 -20.84 -0.11 -2.46
CA PHE A 195 -21.26 0.15 -3.82
C PHE A 195 -21.68 -1.16 -4.49
N ILE A 196 -22.80 -1.13 -5.19
CA ILE A 196 -23.29 -2.24 -6.00
C ILE A 196 -24.02 -1.69 -7.23
N CYS A 197 -23.78 -2.29 -8.38
CA CYS A 197 -24.45 -1.96 -9.62
C CYS A 197 -24.78 -3.22 -10.44
N SER A 198 -25.38 -3.06 -11.62
CA SER A 198 -25.72 -4.17 -12.51
C SER A 198 -24.51 -4.85 -13.17
N ASP A 199 -23.36 -4.17 -13.27
CA ASP A 199 -22.14 -4.71 -13.86
C ASP A 199 -21.36 -5.55 -12.84
N LYS A 200 -21.18 -6.83 -13.15
CA LYS A 200 -20.48 -7.78 -12.25
C LYS A 200 -18.97 -7.50 -12.13
N THR A 201 -18.34 -6.99 -13.19
CA THR A 201 -16.92 -6.65 -13.20
C THR A 201 -16.65 -5.46 -12.29
N VAL A 202 -17.51 -4.44 -12.37
CA VAL A 202 -17.43 -3.26 -11.48
C VAL A 202 -17.59 -3.67 -10.01
N ASN A 203 -18.61 -4.49 -9.69
CA ASN A 203 -18.80 -4.98 -8.33
C ASN A 203 -17.59 -5.76 -7.83
N LYS A 204 -17.01 -6.61 -8.69
CA LYS A 204 -15.82 -7.40 -8.34
C LYS A 204 -14.58 -6.51 -8.13
N LEU A 205 -14.41 -5.47 -8.94
CA LEU A 205 -13.33 -4.49 -8.78
C LEU A 205 -13.46 -3.70 -7.47
N PHE A 206 -14.68 -3.32 -7.09
CA PHE A 206 -14.93 -2.67 -5.81
C PHE A 206 -14.55 -3.57 -4.63
N GLU A 207 -14.91 -4.87 -4.67
CA GLU A 207 -14.50 -5.85 -3.67
C GLU A 207 -12.98 -6.06 -3.65
N CYS A 208 -12.31 -6.13 -4.82
CA CYS A 208 -10.87 -6.26 -4.92
C CYS A 208 -10.15 -5.05 -4.31
N THR A 209 -10.64 -3.84 -4.57
CA THR A 209 -10.11 -2.61 -3.97
C THR A 209 -10.19 -2.67 -2.45
N ARG A 210 -11.38 -2.90 -1.90
CA ARG A 210 -11.59 -3.00 -0.45
C ARG A 210 -10.72 -4.07 0.19
N ARG A 211 -10.56 -5.22 -0.48
CA ARG A 211 -9.68 -6.29 0.02
C ARG A 211 -8.22 -5.86 0.05
N SER A 212 -7.75 -5.17 -1.00
CA SER A 212 -6.38 -4.65 -1.05
C SER A 212 -6.15 -3.56 -0.01
N ASP A 213 -7.12 -2.66 0.18
CA ASP A 213 -7.05 -1.62 1.22
C ASP A 213 -6.87 -2.24 2.61
N LEU A 214 -7.74 -3.19 2.97
CA LEU A 214 -7.69 -3.82 4.29
C LEU A 214 -6.48 -4.74 4.47
N ALA A 215 -6.07 -5.49 3.44
CA ALA A 215 -4.90 -6.36 3.52
C ALA A 215 -3.59 -5.58 3.71
N ASN A 216 -3.57 -4.32 3.34
CA ASN A 216 -2.43 -3.42 3.46
C ASN A 216 -2.59 -2.39 4.60
N PHE A 217 -3.49 -2.62 5.56
CA PHE A 217 -3.70 -1.67 6.64
C PHE A 217 -3.31 -2.26 8.01
N TYR A 218 -2.08 -1.96 8.45
CA TYR A 218 -1.52 -2.38 9.73
C TYR A 218 -1.01 -1.15 10.49
N TYR A 219 -1.88 -0.51 11.29
CA TYR A 219 -1.76 0.82 11.92
C TYR A 219 -1.73 1.98 10.91
N PHE A 220 -1.14 1.78 9.74
CA PHE A 220 -1.06 2.70 8.61
C PHE A 220 -1.07 1.90 7.29
N PRO A 221 -1.31 2.56 6.14
CA PRO A 221 -1.25 1.89 4.84
C PRO A 221 0.17 1.42 4.51
N THR A 222 0.31 0.16 4.12
CA THR A 222 1.54 -0.41 3.57
C THR A 222 1.35 -0.68 2.08
N ASP A 223 2.44 -0.76 1.33
CA ASP A 223 2.41 -0.99 -0.13
C ASP A 223 1.87 -2.38 -0.49
N CYS A 224 2.41 -3.41 0.14
CA CYS A 224 2.02 -4.80 -0.09
C CYS A 224 2.19 -5.65 1.17
N PRO A 225 1.32 -6.68 1.39
CA PRO A 225 1.36 -7.47 2.62
C PRO A 225 2.32 -8.64 2.55
N HIS A 226 2.81 -8.98 1.32
CA HIS A 226 3.56 -10.22 1.13
C HIS A 226 5.08 -10.05 1.24
N ARG A 227 5.68 -8.89 0.92
CA ARG A 227 7.16 -8.74 0.90
C ARG A 227 7.67 -7.52 1.64
N GLU A 228 7.29 -6.31 1.22
CA GLU A 228 7.86 -5.08 1.77
C GLU A 228 7.23 -4.70 3.10
N LYS A 229 5.91 -4.66 3.17
CA LYS A 229 5.15 -4.24 4.36
C LYS A 229 5.60 -2.86 4.84
N HIS A 230 5.87 -1.96 3.88
CA HIS A 230 6.40 -0.63 4.11
C HIS A 230 5.31 0.44 4.00
N GLY A 231 5.40 1.48 4.82
CA GLY A 231 4.58 2.69 4.68
C GLY A 231 5.05 3.57 3.52
N TRP A 232 4.92 3.09 2.29
CA TRP A 232 5.18 3.87 1.10
C TRP A 232 4.21 5.05 1.01
N THR A 233 4.76 6.26 0.88
CA THR A 233 3.99 7.49 1.02
C THR A 233 3.08 7.75 -0.17
N ALA A 234 3.50 7.41 -1.40
CA ALA A 234 2.66 7.52 -2.58
C ALA A 234 1.45 6.60 -2.53
N ASP A 235 1.66 5.34 -2.14
CA ASP A 235 0.58 4.35 -2.04
C ASP A 235 -0.55 4.86 -1.15
N ALA A 236 -0.18 5.39 0.01
CA ALA A 236 -1.13 6.00 0.92
C ALA A 236 -1.77 7.27 0.37
N ALA A 237 -1.00 8.16 -0.28
CA ALA A 237 -1.52 9.41 -0.83
C ALA A 237 -2.52 9.17 -1.97
N LEU A 238 -2.20 8.25 -2.89
CA LEU A 238 -3.07 7.87 -4.00
C LEU A 238 -4.36 7.20 -3.52
N SER A 239 -4.29 6.51 -2.39
CA SER A 239 -5.41 5.78 -1.79
C SER A 239 -6.19 6.57 -0.74
N ALA A 240 -5.69 7.73 -0.32
CA ALA A 240 -6.25 8.49 0.80
C ALA A 240 -7.75 8.80 0.63
N GLU A 241 -8.14 9.20 -0.57
CA GLU A 241 -9.51 9.61 -0.87
C GLU A 241 -10.47 8.42 -0.86
N HIS A 242 -10.21 7.38 -1.65
CA HIS A 242 -11.09 6.23 -1.72
C HIS A 242 -11.16 5.46 -0.39
N MET A 243 -10.07 5.41 0.37
CA MET A 243 -10.10 4.81 1.71
C MET A 243 -10.99 5.63 2.67
N LEU A 244 -10.93 6.96 2.65
CA LEU A 244 -11.79 7.80 3.50
C LEU A 244 -13.27 7.73 3.11
N ILE A 245 -13.58 7.53 1.83
CA ILE A 245 -14.95 7.30 1.37
C ILE A 245 -15.50 5.97 1.89
N ASN A 246 -14.69 4.91 1.83
CA ASN A 246 -15.14 3.54 2.07
C ASN A 246 -14.87 3.04 3.50
N LEU A 247 -13.88 3.61 4.21
CA LEU A 247 -13.33 3.12 5.47
C LEU A 247 -13.19 4.26 6.49
N ASP A 248 -13.32 3.94 7.78
CA ASP A 248 -13.08 4.90 8.86
C ASP A 248 -11.62 4.89 9.31
N VAL A 249 -10.75 5.46 8.47
CA VAL A 249 -9.29 5.48 8.66
C VAL A 249 -8.76 6.74 9.33
N LYS A 250 -9.64 7.65 9.74
CA LYS A 250 -9.27 8.99 10.23
C LYS A 250 -8.24 8.97 11.35
N ASN A 251 -8.46 8.16 12.38
CA ASN A 251 -7.57 8.10 13.55
C ASN A 251 -6.19 7.52 13.19
N SER A 252 -6.18 6.43 12.41
CA SER A 252 -4.93 5.83 11.92
C SER A 252 -4.15 6.81 11.04
N TYR A 253 -4.82 7.57 10.19
CA TYR A 253 -4.18 8.62 9.38
C TYR A 253 -3.60 9.74 10.26
N ARG A 254 -4.31 10.16 11.30
CA ARG A 254 -3.81 11.18 12.24
C ARG A 254 -2.57 10.69 12.97
N GLU A 255 -2.58 9.47 13.47
CA GLU A 255 -1.41 8.88 14.14
C GLU A 255 -0.22 8.76 13.18
N TRP A 256 -0.45 8.29 11.96
CA TRP A 256 0.63 8.17 10.98
C TRP A 256 1.13 9.53 10.48
N MET A 257 0.25 10.53 10.36
CA MET A 257 0.62 11.90 10.01
C MET A 257 1.62 12.50 11.01
N ARG A 258 1.47 12.22 12.31
CA ARG A 258 2.45 12.60 13.33
C ARG A 258 3.82 11.92 13.08
N ASN A 259 3.81 10.68 12.61
CA ASN A 259 5.06 9.99 12.24
C ASN A 259 5.68 10.57 10.96
N ILE A 260 4.86 10.98 9.98
CA ILE A 260 5.31 11.69 8.77
C ILE A 260 6.01 13.00 9.15
N CYS A 261 5.38 13.81 9.98
CA CYS A 261 5.98 15.08 10.46
C CYS A 261 7.30 14.85 11.23
N LYS A 262 7.39 13.80 12.04
CA LYS A 262 8.63 13.46 12.77
C LYS A 262 9.74 12.91 11.86
N ALA A 263 9.38 12.30 10.74
CA ALA A 263 10.34 11.77 9.77
C ALA A 263 10.91 12.84 8.84
N GLN A 264 10.31 14.05 8.82
CA GLN A 264 10.79 15.16 8.00
C GLN A 264 12.19 15.59 8.45
N ALA A 265 13.09 15.75 7.49
CA ALA A 265 14.44 16.25 7.75
C ALA A 265 14.46 17.77 7.98
N ASP A 266 15.58 18.28 8.52
CA ASP A 266 15.74 19.70 8.84
C ASP A 266 15.64 20.61 7.61
N ASP A 267 15.97 20.10 6.41
CA ASP A 267 15.82 20.82 5.14
C ASP A 267 14.37 20.79 4.60
N GLY A 268 13.47 20.10 5.27
CA GLY A 268 12.07 19.95 4.89
C GLY A 268 11.78 18.74 4.00
N SER A 269 12.78 17.97 3.56
CA SER A 269 12.59 16.77 2.74
C SER A 269 11.90 15.64 3.53
N LEU A 270 11.22 14.76 2.80
CA LEU A 270 10.57 13.56 3.35
C LEU A 270 11.21 12.28 2.79
N PRO A 271 11.27 11.20 3.58
CA PRO A 271 11.58 9.88 3.04
C PRO A 271 10.36 9.31 2.32
N GLY A 272 10.57 8.52 1.28
CA GLY A 272 9.47 7.89 0.54
C GLY A 272 8.76 6.76 1.31
N ILE A 273 9.36 6.27 2.40
CA ILE A 273 8.84 5.22 3.28
C ILE A 273 8.86 5.71 4.72
N ILE A 274 7.75 5.61 5.43
CA ILE A 274 7.63 6.06 6.82
C ILE A 274 6.98 4.97 7.69
N PRO A 275 7.68 4.42 8.68
CA PRO A 275 9.13 4.60 8.97
C PRO A 275 10.03 4.21 7.79
N THR A 276 11.24 4.77 7.74
CA THR A 276 12.11 4.67 6.53
C THR A 276 12.52 3.25 6.12
N GLY A 277 12.40 2.28 6.97
CA GLY A 277 12.73 0.89 6.68
C GLY A 277 14.17 0.64 6.21
N GLY A 278 15.10 1.58 6.50
CA GLY A 278 16.49 1.52 6.05
C GLY A 278 16.78 2.20 4.70
N TRP A 279 15.75 2.65 3.95
CA TRP A 279 15.92 3.29 2.64
C TRP A 279 16.36 4.76 2.72
N GLY A 280 16.03 5.46 3.83
CA GLY A 280 16.40 6.86 4.04
C GLY A 280 15.73 7.82 3.05
N PHE A 281 16.48 8.86 2.64
CA PHE A 281 16.00 9.98 1.82
C PHE A 281 16.55 9.99 0.38
N LYS A 282 17.28 8.96 -0.02
CA LYS A 282 18.02 8.98 -1.29
C LYS A 282 17.19 8.51 -2.48
N TRP A 283 16.10 7.80 -2.21
CA TRP A 283 15.27 7.22 -3.24
C TRP A 283 13.84 7.04 -2.74
N GLY A 284 12.87 7.07 -3.65
CA GLY A 284 11.48 6.81 -3.33
C GLY A 284 10.73 8.01 -2.75
N ASN A 285 11.22 9.24 -2.93
CA ASN A 285 10.61 10.49 -2.48
C ASN A 285 10.26 11.41 -3.66
N GLY A 286 10.05 12.69 -3.40
CA GLY A 286 9.68 13.71 -4.38
C GLY A 286 8.18 14.00 -4.41
N PRO A 287 7.73 15.08 -5.08
CA PRO A 287 6.36 15.60 -4.95
C PRO A 287 5.25 14.56 -5.21
N ALA A 288 5.48 13.60 -6.11
CA ALA A 288 4.52 12.55 -6.40
C ALA A 288 4.33 11.54 -5.23
N TRP A 289 5.32 11.42 -4.34
CA TRP A 289 5.29 10.61 -3.12
C TRP A 289 5.03 11.46 -1.88
N ASP A 290 5.74 12.57 -1.77
CA ASP A 290 5.66 13.49 -0.64
C ASP A 290 4.30 14.19 -0.52
N CYS A 291 3.44 14.11 -1.56
CA CYS A 291 2.07 14.63 -1.53
C CYS A 291 1.23 14.04 -0.38
N VAL A 292 1.64 12.90 0.21
CA VAL A 292 1.03 12.34 1.42
C VAL A 292 0.91 13.38 2.53
N LEU A 293 1.91 14.27 2.68
CA LEU A 293 1.93 15.34 3.67
C LEU A 293 0.73 16.29 3.54
N ALA A 294 0.27 16.53 2.31
CA ALA A 294 -0.90 17.37 2.04
C ALA A 294 -2.20 16.56 1.89
N TYR A 295 -2.13 15.39 1.26
CA TYR A 295 -3.32 14.64 0.87
C TYR A 295 -4.07 14.02 2.06
N LEU A 296 -3.36 13.43 3.02
CA LEU A 296 -4.02 12.87 4.20
C LEU A 296 -4.81 13.94 4.97
N PRO A 297 -4.21 15.07 5.44
CA PRO A 297 -4.95 16.07 6.20
C PRO A 297 -5.99 16.79 5.35
N TYR A 298 -5.76 16.99 4.04
CA TYR A 298 -6.73 17.60 3.15
C TYR A 298 -7.99 16.75 3.01
N TYR A 299 -7.85 15.45 2.70
CA TYR A 299 -9.01 14.59 2.55
C TYR A 299 -9.71 14.28 3.88
N VAL A 300 -8.98 14.21 5.00
CA VAL A 300 -9.60 14.14 6.33
C VAL A 300 -10.41 15.39 6.61
N TYR A 301 -9.93 16.58 6.23
CA TYR A 301 -10.69 17.82 6.34
C TYR A 301 -11.95 17.77 5.45
N VAL A 302 -11.81 17.40 4.18
CA VAL A 302 -12.93 17.38 3.21
C VAL A 302 -14.01 16.39 3.62
N TYR A 303 -13.64 15.17 3.99
CA TYR A 303 -14.60 14.08 4.25
C TYR A 303 -15.05 13.96 5.71
N CYS A 304 -14.28 14.49 6.66
CA CYS A 304 -14.58 14.37 8.09
C CYS A 304 -14.77 15.73 8.80
N GLY A 305 -14.47 16.87 8.16
CA GLY A 305 -14.55 18.21 8.75
C GLY A 305 -13.48 18.45 9.82
N GLU A 306 -12.44 17.60 9.92
CA GLU A 306 -11.46 17.67 10.98
C GLU A 306 -10.31 18.63 10.62
N THR A 307 -9.98 19.58 11.50
CA THR A 307 -8.91 20.57 11.29
C THR A 307 -7.70 20.40 12.20
N GLU A 308 -7.76 19.51 13.21
CA GLU A 308 -6.66 19.34 14.17
C GLU A 308 -5.40 18.82 13.51
N MET A 309 -5.53 17.88 12.57
CA MET A 309 -4.40 17.36 11.80
C MET A 309 -3.69 18.47 11.02
N ILE A 310 -4.43 19.46 10.49
CA ILE A 310 -3.88 20.62 9.80
C ILE A 310 -3.04 21.47 10.77
N LYS A 311 -3.58 21.76 11.95
CA LYS A 311 -2.91 22.58 12.97
C LYS A 311 -1.65 21.90 13.49
N GLU A 312 -1.73 20.59 13.80
CA GLU A 312 -0.60 19.78 14.26
C GLU A 312 0.54 19.73 13.22
N SER A 313 0.21 19.77 11.92
CA SER A 313 1.18 19.60 10.82
C SER A 313 1.62 20.92 10.16
N ALA A 314 1.10 22.06 10.58
CA ALA A 314 1.34 23.36 9.92
C ALA A 314 2.83 23.71 9.76
N GLY A 315 3.66 23.39 10.76
CA GLY A 315 5.11 23.60 10.69
C GLY A 315 5.77 22.74 9.61
N ALA A 316 5.36 21.47 9.52
CA ALA A 316 5.87 20.54 8.51
C ALA A 316 5.45 20.96 7.08
N PHE A 317 4.24 21.46 6.90
CA PHE A 317 3.78 22.02 5.63
C PHE A 317 4.67 23.18 5.17
N MET A 318 4.92 24.14 6.06
CA MET A 318 5.78 25.28 5.75
C MET A 318 7.20 24.86 5.39
N SER A 319 7.79 23.95 6.16
CA SER A 319 9.12 23.40 5.87
C SER A 319 9.17 22.74 4.49
N TYR A 320 8.14 21.97 4.13
CA TYR A 320 8.08 21.31 2.82
C TYR A 320 7.89 22.30 1.66
N LEU A 321 7.03 23.32 1.83
CA LEU A 321 6.88 24.37 0.80
C LEU A 321 8.20 25.13 0.58
N HIS A 322 8.94 25.44 1.65
CA HIS A 322 10.28 26.03 1.51
C HIS A 322 11.24 25.07 0.80
N TYR A 323 11.27 23.80 1.19
CA TYR A 323 12.09 22.78 0.51
C TYR A 323 11.84 22.76 -0.99
N LEU A 324 10.60 22.70 -1.44
CA LEU A 324 10.25 22.71 -2.88
C LEU A 324 10.79 23.95 -3.59
N THR A 325 10.71 25.14 -2.97
CA THR A 325 11.18 26.37 -3.59
C THR A 325 12.71 26.43 -3.78
N THR A 326 13.46 25.64 -3.01
CA THR A 326 14.92 25.54 -3.08
C THR A 326 15.42 24.46 -4.03
N ARG A 327 14.53 23.57 -4.51
CA ARG A 327 14.89 22.39 -5.34
C ARG A 327 14.62 22.57 -6.82
N VAL A 328 14.14 23.72 -7.22
CA VAL A 328 13.90 24.05 -8.63
C VAL A 328 15.20 24.21 -9.41
N ASP A 329 15.19 23.84 -10.68
CA ASP A 329 16.25 24.13 -11.63
C ASP A 329 16.24 25.63 -12.04
N ARG A 330 17.15 26.00 -12.97
CA ARG A 330 17.25 27.37 -13.52
C ARG A 330 15.98 27.85 -14.23
N ASN A 331 15.12 26.93 -14.66
CA ASN A 331 13.85 27.22 -15.35
C ASN A 331 12.67 27.24 -14.36
N GLY A 332 12.90 26.98 -13.08
CA GLY A 332 11.86 26.91 -12.05
C GLY A 332 11.14 25.55 -11.96
N LEU A 333 11.64 24.51 -12.66
CA LEU A 333 11.06 23.18 -12.70
C LEU A 333 11.64 22.29 -11.60
N LEU A 334 10.83 21.38 -11.08
CA LEU A 334 11.25 20.31 -10.19
C LEU A 334 11.54 19.03 -10.99
N LYS A 335 12.59 18.33 -10.58
CA LYS A 335 12.94 17.02 -11.13
C LYS A 335 13.60 16.19 -10.02
N ILE A 336 12.79 15.71 -9.09
CA ILE A 336 13.23 14.99 -7.90
C ILE A 336 12.33 13.80 -7.59
N GLY A 337 12.92 12.68 -7.20
CA GLY A 337 12.15 11.50 -6.77
C GLY A 337 11.59 10.66 -7.90
N LEU A 338 10.40 10.14 -7.67
CA LEU A 338 9.71 9.21 -8.55
C LEU A 338 8.52 9.88 -9.23
N GLY A 339 8.22 9.44 -10.47
CA GLY A 339 7.14 9.99 -11.30
C GLY A 339 5.96 9.03 -11.46
N ASP A 340 5.41 8.95 -12.68
CA ASP A 340 4.24 8.13 -13.03
C ASP A 340 4.60 6.64 -13.04
N TRP A 341 4.69 6.06 -11.84
CA TRP A 341 5.13 4.70 -11.56
C TRP A 341 4.22 3.64 -12.17
N CYS A 342 4.75 2.44 -12.40
CA CYS A 342 3.98 1.28 -12.87
C CYS A 342 3.17 1.52 -14.14
N HIS A 343 3.74 2.25 -15.12
CA HIS A 343 3.07 2.42 -16.41
C HIS A 343 2.62 1.07 -16.99
N VAL A 344 1.38 1.04 -17.50
CA VAL A 344 0.70 -0.21 -17.92
C VAL A 344 1.51 -1.10 -18.85
N ASP A 345 2.34 -0.52 -19.71
CA ASP A 345 3.10 -1.22 -20.76
C ASP A 345 4.62 -1.20 -20.56
N ARG A 346 5.13 -0.70 -19.43
CA ARG A 346 6.57 -0.55 -19.18
C ARG A 346 6.99 -1.14 -17.83
N GLN A 347 8.29 -1.15 -17.61
CA GLN A 347 8.83 -1.40 -16.27
C GLN A 347 8.44 -0.25 -15.34
N SER A 348 8.30 -0.53 -14.05
CA SER A 348 7.73 0.38 -13.07
C SER A 348 8.38 1.78 -13.06
N SER A 349 9.71 1.86 -13.22
CA SER A 349 10.47 3.13 -13.24
C SER A 349 10.67 3.73 -14.65
N ALA A 350 10.06 3.17 -15.68
CA ALA A 350 10.19 3.67 -17.06
C ALA A 350 9.03 4.61 -17.40
N TYR A 351 9.09 5.84 -16.89
CA TYR A 351 8.06 6.86 -17.07
C TYR A 351 7.87 7.28 -18.52
N VAL A 352 6.62 7.52 -18.91
CA VAL A 352 6.25 8.16 -20.18
C VAL A 352 6.08 9.66 -19.97
N ALA A 353 5.37 10.05 -18.92
CA ALA A 353 5.29 11.44 -18.51
C ALA A 353 6.65 11.93 -17.99
N PRO A 354 7.17 13.09 -18.49
CA PRO A 354 8.43 13.64 -18.01
C PRO A 354 8.37 13.92 -16.50
N LEU A 355 9.45 13.59 -15.78
CA LEU A 355 9.52 13.76 -14.33
C LEU A 355 9.37 15.23 -13.92
N GLU A 356 9.98 16.15 -14.69
CA GLU A 356 9.82 17.59 -14.48
C GLU A 356 8.38 18.08 -14.61
N PHE A 357 7.56 17.40 -15.43
CA PHE A 357 6.14 17.71 -15.54
C PHE A 357 5.38 17.19 -14.31
N THR A 358 5.52 15.90 -14.00
CA THR A 358 4.78 15.28 -12.86
C THR A 358 5.14 15.93 -11.55
N ASP A 359 6.42 16.16 -11.27
CA ASP A 359 6.88 16.77 -10.03
C ASP A 359 6.39 18.21 -9.86
N THR A 360 6.48 19.02 -10.92
CA THR A 360 6.09 20.43 -10.83
C THR A 360 4.57 20.59 -10.70
N VAL A 361 3.79 19.75 -11.40
CA VAL A 361 2.32 19.71 -11.26
C VAL A 361 1.91 19.23 -9.86
N MET A 362 2.56 18.19 -9.34
CA MET A 362 2.26 17.70 -7.98
C MET A 362 2.64 18.73 -6.91
N ALA A 363 3.75 19.43 -7.08
CA ALA A 363 4.14 20.53 -6.18
C ALA A 363 3.12 21.69 -6.19
N PHE A 364 2.58 22.01 -7.36
CA PHE A 364 1.46 22.96 -7.46
C PHE A 364 0.24 22.48 -6.67
N ASP A 365 -0.19 21.22 -6.86
CA ASP A 365 -1.38 20.69 -6.17
C ASP A 365 -1.18 20.58 -4.65
N ILE A 366 0.01 20.19 -4.19
CA ILE A 366 0.39 20.20 -2.77
C ILE A 366 0.23 21.61 -2.19
N ALA A 367 0.80 22.62 -2.85
CA ALA A 367 0.73 24.01 -2.37
C ALA A 367 -0.70 24.54 -2.37
N ARG A 368 -1.51 24.22 -3.39
CA ARG A 368 -2.94 24.59 -3.47
C ARG A 368 -3.76 23.95 -2.34
N LYS A 369 -3.53 22.67 -2.04
CA LYS A 369 -4.20 22.00 -0.92
C LYS A 369 -3.79 22.59 0.43
N MET A 370 -2.50 22.92 0.60
CA MET A 370 -2.02 23.59 1.81
C MET A 370 -2.61 25.00 1.96
N GLU A 371 -2.78 25.75 0.87
CA GLU A 371 -3.50 27.03 0.87
C GLU A 371 -4.92 26.87 1.44
N VAL A 372 -5.70 25.92 0.93
CA VAL A 372 -7.07 25.64 1.42
C VAL A 372 -7.07 25.25 2.89
N MET A 373 -6.13 24.40 3.30
CA MET A 373 -6.01 23.96 4.69
C MET A 373 -5.64 25.09 5.64
N PHE A 374 -4.69 25.96 5.27
CA PHE A 374 -4.32 27.13 6.07
C PHE A 374 -5.47 28.13 6.19
N ASP A 375 -6.24 28.33 5.11
CA ASP A 375 -7.43 29.17 5.14
C ASP A 375 -8.48 28.63 6.11
N ALA A 376 -8.74 27.32 6.07
CA ALA A 376 -9.70 26.64 6.95
C ALA A 376 -9.39 26.78 8.44
N VAL A 377 -8.13 27.02 8.81
CA VAL A 377 -7.69 27.21 10.21
C VAL A 377 -7.29 28.64 10.54
N GLY A 378 -7.52 29.61 9.62
CA GLY A 378 -7.26 31.02 9.82
C GLY A 378 -5.78 31.44 9.84
N MET A 379 -4.88 30.60 9.29
CA MET A 379 -3.44 30.86 9.20
C MET A 379 -3.12 31.70 7.94
N THR A 380 -3.49 33.01 7.95
CA THR A 380 -3.46 33.88 6.77
C THR A 380 -2.07 34.01 6.14
N ALA A 381 -1.02 34.22 6.93
CA ALA A 381 0.34 34.37 6.39
C ALA A 381 0.85 33.11 5.70
N GLN A 382 0.55 31.94 6.27
CA GLN A 382 0.91 30.64 5.70
C GLN A 382 0.09 30.35 4.44
N ARG A 383 -1.20 30.69 4.44
CA ARG A 383 -2.07 30.63 3.25
C ARG A 383 -1.51 31.46 2.10
N ASP A 384 -1.16 32.73 2.37
CA ASP A 384 -0.65 33.63 1.34
C ASP A 384 0.68 33.15 0.76
N PHE A 385 1.55 32.57 1.59
CA PHE A 385 2.78 31.94 1.13
C PHE A 385 2.50 30.69 0.26
N ALA A 386 1.61 29.80 0.70
CA ALA A 386 1.23 28.61 -0.06
C ALA A 386 0.60 28.99 -1.40
N HIS A 387 -0.26 30.02 -1.44
CA HIS A 387 -0.81 30.59 -2.66
C HIS A 387 0.28 31.08 -3.62
N ALA A 388 1.25 31.83 -3.13
CA ALA A 388 2.37 32.33 -3.96
C ALA A 388 3.20 31.19 -4.53
N VAL A 389 3.46 30.13 -3.75
CA VAL A 389 4.18 28.92 -4.20
C VAL A 389 3.36 28.20 -5.27
N ALA A 390 2.05 28.01 -5.07
CA ALA A 390 1.14 27.38 -6.02
C ALA A 390 1.14 28.16 -7.35
N LEU A 391 0.94 29.47 -7.32
CA LEU A 391 0.95 30.29 -8.53
C LEU A 391 2.29 30.22 -9.27
N ARG A 392 3.41 30.24 -8.56
CA ARG A 392 4.73 30.08 -9.17
C ARG A 392 4.84 28.79 -9.96
N PHE A 393 4.50 27.64 -9.35
CA PHE A 393 4.59 26.34 -10.04
C PHE A 393 3.60 26.23 -11.20
N LYS A 394 2.35 26.68 -11.03
CA LYS A 394 1.37 26.72 -12.12
C LYS A 394 1.89 27.50 -13.32
N ASN A 395 2.38 28.71 -13.08
CA ASN A 395 2.91 29.55 -14.17
C ASN A 395 4.12 28.93 -14.84
N THR A 396 5.05 28.35 -14.07
CA THR A 396 6.21 27.65 -14.61
C THR A 396 5.79 26.48 -15.53
N VAL A 397 4.82 25.65 -15.12
CA VAL A 397 4.30 24.56 -15.99
C VAL A 397 3.68 25.14 -17.25
N ARG A 398 2.86 26.18 -17.13
CA ARG A 398 2.18 26.82 -18.27
C ARG A 398 3.18 27.43 -19.27
N GLU A 399 4.27 28.04 -18.79
CA GLU A 399 5.27 28.69 -19.62
C GLU A 399 6.25 27.70 -20.28
N GLN A 400 6.65 26.66 -19.54
CA GLN A 400 7.75 25.78 -19.95
C GLN A 400 7.31 24.43 -20.52
N LEU A 401 6.11 23.94 -20.13
CA LEU A 401 5.71 22.54 -20.33
C LEU A 401 4.38 22.38 -21.08
N ILE A 402 3.81 23.48 -21.62
CA ILE A 402 2.61 23.44 -22.47
C ILE A 402 2.94 23.98 -23.86
N ASP A 403 2.65 23.17 -24.87
CA ASP A 403 2.60 23.63 -26.27
C ASP A 403 1.24 24.28 -26.52
N TRP A 404 1.21 25.60 -26.57
CA TRP A 404 0.00 26.40 -26.77
C TRP A 404 -0.54 26.34 -28.21
N GLY A 405 0.28 25.93 -29.18
CA GLY A 405 -0.18 25.75 -30.57
C GLY A 405 -1.14 24.58 -30.71
N THR A 406 -0.99 23.56 -29.85
CA THR A 406 -1.76 22.31 -29.88
C THR A 406 -2.47 22.01 -28.55
N TYR A 407 -2.30 22.83 -27.54
CA TYR A 407 -2.74 22.60 -26.16
C TYR A 407 -2.24 21.26 -25.59
N THR A 408 -1.00 20.91 -25.91
CA THR A 408 -0.40 19.64 -25.51
C THR A 408 0.53 19.81 -24.31
N ALA A 409 0.35 19.02 -23.26
CA ALA A 409 1.27 18.93 -22.13
C ALA A 409 2.54 18.15 -22.50
N ALA A 410 3.68 18.50 -21.87
CA ALA A 410 4.98 17.89 -22.12
C ALA A 410 4.92 16.35 -22.03
N GLY A 411 5.70 15.68 -22.90
CA GLY A 411 5.68 14.24 -23.06
C GLY A 411 4.63 13.73 -24.04
N SER A 412 3.66 14.55 -24.44
CA SER A 412 2.58 14.20 -25.39
C SER A 412 1.96 12.82 -25.07
N CYS A 413 1.62 12.59 -23.80
CA CYS A 413 1.07 11.34 -23.29
C CYS A 413 -0.21 11.57 -22.48
N GLN A 414 -0.98 10.50 -22.31
CA GLN A 414 -2.26 10.57 -21.60
C GLN A 414 -2.10 11.07 -20.16
N THR A 415 -1.06 10.63 -19.43
CA THR A 415 -0.80 11.05 -18.04
C THR A 415 -0.63 12.56 -17.95
N SER A 416 0.34 13.13 -18.70
CA SER A 416 0.61 14.58 -18.62
C SER A 416 -0.62 15.39 -19.02
N GLN A 417 -1.30 14.97 -20.08
CA GLN A 417 -2.47 15.67 -20.59
C GLN A 417 -3.65 15.64 -19.59
N ALA A 418 -3.94 14.46 -19.03
CA ALA A 418 -4.99 14.32 -18.03
C ALA A 418 -4.67 15.07 -16.73
N MET A 419 -3.42 15.00 -16.24
CA MET A 419 -2.99 15.76 -15.05
C MET A 419 -3.11 17.27 -15.28
N ALA A 420 -2.72 17.80 -16.45
CA ALA A 420 -2.84 19.22 -16.74
C ALA A 420 -4.28 19.72 -16.73
N ILE A 421 -5.24 18.90 -17.18
CA ILE A 421 -6.67 19.22 -17.16
C ILE A 421 -7.22 19.13 -15.73
N PHE A 422 -6.94 18.02 -15.04
CA PHE A 422 -7.48 17.71 -13.71
C PHE A 422 -7.02 18.70 -12.64
N TYR A 423 -5.73 19.04 -12.65
CA TYR A 423 -5.13 19.96 -11.69
C TYR A 423 -5.23 21.43 -12.09
N ASP A 424 -6.09 21.81 -13.05
CA ASP A 424 -6.32 23.21 -13.47
C ASP A 424 -5.06 23.95 -13.95
N ILE A 425 -4.14 23.25 -14.62
CA ILE A 425 -3.05 23.90 -15.36
C ILE A 425 -3.62 24.66 -16.55
N PHE A 426 -4.58 24.06 -17.26
CA PHE A 426 -5.39 24.75 -18.27
C PHE A 426 -6.52 25.53 -17.61
N GLU A 427 -6.66 26.80 -17.99
CA GLU A 427 -7.78 27.65 -17.55
C GLU A 427 -9.11 27.17 -18.16
N PRO A 428 -10.27 27.52 -17.58
CA PRO A 428 -11.57 27.04 -18.04
C PRO A 428 -11.79 27.18 -19.54
N GLY A 429 -11.37 28.29 -20.17
CA GLY A 429 -11.49 28.53 -21.61
C GLY A 429 -10.58 27.68 -22.48
N GLU A 430 -9.55 27.06 -21.92
CA GLU A 430 -8.53 26.26 -22.60
C GLU A 430 -8.83 24.76 -22.52
N LYS A 431 -9.58 24.34 -21.49
CA LYS A 431 -9.82 22.92 -21.17
C LYS A 431 -10.47 22.13 -22.31
N SER A 432 -11.36 22.74 -23.10
CA SER A 432 -12.00 22.05 -24.22
C SER A 432 -10.99 21.64 -25.30
N ALA A 433 -10.03 22.53 -25.64
CA ALA A 433 -8.98 22.23 -26.61
C ALA A 433 -8.01 21.17 -26.04
N ALA A 434 -7.61 21.32 -24.77
CA ALA A 434 -6.77 20.34 -24.08
C ALA A 434 -7.44 18.95 -23.98
N PHE A 435 -8.74 18.90 -23.76
CA PHE A 435 -9.49 17.65 -23.74
C PHE A 435 -9.57 17.01 -25.14
N SER A 436 -9.76 17.81 -26.20
CA SER A 436 -9.67 17.29 -27.58
C SER A 436 -8.33 16.65 -27.87
N ARG A 437 -7.23 17.22 -27.35
CA ARG A 437 -5.90 16.62 -27.47
C ARG A 437 -5.80 15.31 -26.67
N LEU A 438 -6.36 15.24 -25.46
CA LEU A 438 -6.42 14.00 -24.68
C LEU A 438 -7.14 12.90 -25.45
N MET A 439 -8.27 13.22 -26.06
CA MET A 439 -9.03 12.26 -26.90
C MET A 439 -8.17 11.74 -28.06
N SER A 440 -7.43 12.61 -28.75
CA SER A 440 -6.50 12.17 -29.80
C SER A 440 -5.43 11.20 -29.27
N LEU A 441 -4.86 11.47 -28.09
CA LEU A 441 -3.87 10.58 -27.46
C LEU A 441 -4.47 9.21 -27.07
N ILE A 442 -5.74 9.19 -26.70
CA ILE A 442 -6.48 7.95 -26.43
C ILE A 442 -6.73 7.19 -27.74
N ASP A 443 -7.15 7.88 -28.81
CA ASP A 443 -7.37 7.27 -30.12
C ASP A 443 -6.07 6.70 -30.72
N GLU A 444 -4.93 7.38 -30.56
CA GLU A 444 -3.59 6.89 -30.94
C GLU A 444 -3.24 5.55 -30.27
N LYS A 445 -3.85 5.24 -29.12
CA LYS A 445 -3.71 3.97 -28.38
C LYS A 445 -4.89 3.00 -28.59
N GLY A 446 -5.70 3.22 -29.61
CA GLY A 446 -6.85 2.36 -29.95
C GLY A 446 -7.96 2.39 -28.91
N GLY A 447 -8.18 3.54 -28.27
CA GLY A 447 -9.20 3.71 -27.24
C GLY A 447 -8.87 3.07 -25.90
N ARG A 448 -7.59 2.83 -25.60
CA ARG A 448 -7.10 2.22 -24.36
C ARG A 448 -6.36 3.25 -23.50
N PHE A 449 -6.36 3.09 -22.20
CA PHE A 449 -5.53 3.92 -21.35
C PHE A 449 -4.05 3.46 -21.38
N ASP A 450 -3.15 4.46 -21.35
CA ASP A 450 -1.70 4.30 -21.47
C ASP A 450 -1.01 5.22 -20.44
N VAL A 451 -1.13 4.84 -19.18
CA VAL A 451 -0.75 5.66 -18.01
C VAL A 451 -0.08 4.81 -16.93
N GLY A 452 0.62 5.48 -16.01
CA GLY A 452 1.00 4.93 -14.72
C GLY A 452 0.01 5.34 -13.62
N VAL A 453 0.41 5.19 -12.36
CA VAL A 453 -0.45 5.42 -11.19
C VAL A 453 -0.96 6.85 -11.06
N LEU A 454 -0.14 7.86 -11.41
CA LEU A 454 -0.54 9.26 -11.37
C LEU A 454 -1.57 9.58 -12.46
N GLY A 455 -1.34 9.03 -13.66
CA GLY A 455 -2.27 9.20 -14.77
C GLY A 455 -3.60 8.50 -14.54
N ALA A 456 -3.61 7.28 -13.99
CA ALA A 456 -4.83 6.53 -13.71
C ALA A 456 -5.73 7.25 -12.71
N ARG A 457 -5.13 7.87 -11.68
CA ARG A 457 -5.87 8.64 -10.69
C ARG A 457 -6.69 9.80 -11.28
N VAL A 458 -6.29 10.36 -12.40
CA VAL A 458 -6.93 11.55 -12.97
C VAL A 458 -7.68 11.29 -14.27
N LEU A 459 -7.26 10.30 -15.07
CA LEU A 459 -7.76 10.09 -16.42
C LEU A 459 -9.27 9.83 -16.45
N PHE A 460 -9.76 8.92 -15.62
CA PHE A 460 -11.16 8.52 -15.64
C PHE A 460 -12.07 9.64 -15.13
N HIS A 461 -11.63 10.39 -14.11
CA HIS A 461 -12.33 11.59 -13.64
C HIS A 461 -12.42 12.67 -14.72
N VAL A 462 -11.32 12.93 -15.45
CA VAL A 462 -11.33 13.89 -16.57
C VAL A 462 -12.30 13.44 -17.66
N LEU A 463 -12.31 12.15 -18.03
CA LEU A 463 -13.26 11.63 -19.00
C LEU A 463 -14.72 11.85 -18.54
N ALA A 464 -15.04 11.59 -17.29
CA ALA A 464 -16.37 11.80 -16.74
C ALA A 464 -16.77 13.28 -16.73
N GLN A 465 -15.88 14.18 -16.31
CA GLN A 465 -16.09 15.64 -16.32
C GLN A 465 -16.45 16.18 -17.71
N PHE A 466 -15.97 15.55 -18.77
CA PHE A 466 -16.29 15.92 -20.16
C PHE A 466 -17.36 15.03 -20.80
N GLY A 467 -18.20 14.36 -19.99
CA GLY A 467 -19.33 13.55 -20.48
C GLY A 467 -18.91 12.27 -21.20
N LYS A 468 -17.73 11.73 -20.92
CA LYS A 468 -17.20 10.47 -21.48
C LYS A 468 -17.11 9.34 -20.45
N ALA A 469 -18.00 9.34 -19.45
CA ALA A 469 -18.03 8.29 -18.43
C ALA A 469 -18.23 6.88 -19.02
N GLU A 470 -19.02 6.74 -20.11
CA GLU A 470 -19.18 5.45 -20.80
C GLU A 470 -17.86 4.95 -21.41
N LEU A 471 -17.04 5.85 -21.98
CA LEU A 471 -15.73 5.49 -22.51
C LEU A 471 -14.79 5.06 -21.37
N ALA A 472 -14.79 5.80 -20.26
CA ALA A 472 -14.03 5.46 -19.07
C ALA A 472 -14.42 4.07 -18.55
N LEU A 473 -15.72 3.81 -18.39
CA LEU A 473 -16.23 2.51 -17.96
C LEU A 473 -15.78 1.38 -18.90
N LYS A 474 -15.91 1.58 -20.22
CA LYS A 474 -15.44 0.60 -21.21
C LYS A 474 -13.95 0.29 -21.10
N MET A 475 -13.12 1.31 -20.86
CA MET A 475 -11.68 1.13 -20.64
C MET A 475 -11.39 0.34 -19.35
N ILE A 476 -12.19 0.57 -18.30
CA ILE A 476 -12.04 -0.05 -16.99
C ILE A 476 -12.43 -1.54 -17.02
N VAL A 477 -13.64 -1.86 -17.54
CA VAL A 477 -14.20 -3.21 -17.46
C VAL A 477 -13.82 -4.11 -18.63
N GLY A 478 -13.17 -3.58 -19.65
CA GLY A 478 -12.77 -4.37 -20.83
C GLY A 478 -11.95 -5.62 -20.40
N PRO A 479 -12.16 -6.77 -21.07
CA PRO A 479 -11.45 -8.01 -20.70
C PRO A 479 -10.00 -8.04 -21.19
N GLU A 480 -9.62 -7.13 -22.07
CA GLU A 480 -8.33 -7.12 -22.73
C GLU A 480 -7.31 -6.22 -22.02
N PHE A 481 -6.04 -6.59 -22.08
CA PHE A 481 -4.93 -5.78 -21.60
C PHE A 481 -4.75 -4.47 -22.41
N PRO A 482 -4.46 -3.33 -21.78
CA PRO A 482 -4.50 -3.07 -20.34
C PRO A 482 -5.92 -2.67 -19.89
N SER A 483 -6.40 -3.26 -18.82
CA SER A 483 -7.65 -2.87 -18.17
C SER A 483 -7.73 -3.48 -16.77
N TYR A 484 -8.58 -2.94 -15.91
CA TYR A 484 -8.89 -3.59 -14.63
C TYR A 484 -9.72 -4.86 -14.83
N GLY A 485 -10.60 -4.89 -15.85
CA GLY A 485 -11.35 -6.09 -16.23
C GLY A 485 -10.44 -7.26 -16.62
N PHE A 486 -9.28 -6.97 -17.22
CA PHE A 486 -8.26 -7.98 -17.50
C PHE A 486 -7.78 -8.70 -16.23
N TRP A 487 -7.62 -8.01 -15.10
CA TRP A 487 -7.28 -8.66 -13.83
C TRP A 487 -8.39 -9.63 -13.38
N ILE A 488 -9.64 -9.22 -13.50
CA ILE A 488 -10.80 -10.05 -13.11
C ILE A 488 -10.89 -11.30 -13.98
N GLU A 489 -10.72 -11.19 -15.29
CA GLU A 489 -10.69 -12.33 -16.23
C GLU A 489 -9.53 -13.30 -15.95
N ASN A 490 -8.43 -12.79 -15.41
CA ASN A 490 -7.30 -13.59 -14.97
C ASN A 490 -7.39 -14.05 -13.49
N GLY A 491 -8.59 -13.99 -12.90
CA GLY A 491 -8.89 -14.55 -11.58
C GLY A 491 -8.33 -13.76 -10.41
N ALA A 492 -8.09 -12.45 -10.57
CA ALA A 492 -7.59 -11.60 -9.49
C ALA A 492 -8.60 -11.53 -8.32
N PRO A 493 -8.20 -11.92 -7.11
CA PRO A 493 -9.02 -11.76 -5.91
C PRO A 493 -8.78 -10.42 -5.21
N SER A 494 -7.79 -9.65 -5.63
CA SER A 494 -7.31 -8.36 -5.09
C SER A 494 -6.70 -7.53 -6.23
N LEU A 495 -6.44 -6.23 -6.02
CA LEU A 495 -5.77 -5.41 -7.02
C LEU A 495 -4.29 -5.80 -7.13
N TRP A 496 -3.78 -5.83 -8.36
CA TRP A 496 -2.38 -6.14 -8.62
C TRP A 496 -1.53 -4.86 -8.68
N GLU A 497 -0.23 -4.97 -8.42
CA GLU A 497 0.72 -3.87 -8.56
C GLU A 497 0.92 -3.46 -10.03
N ASN A 498 0.91 -4.43 -10.95
CA ASN A 498 1.13 -4.21 -12.37
C ASN A 498 0.01 -4.81 -13.22
N PHE A 499 -0.32 -4.15 -14.33
CA PHE A 499 -1.27 -4.70 -15.31
C PHE A 499 -0.74 -5.93 -16.04
N ARG A 500 0.57 -6.09 -16.17
CA ARG A 500 1.17 -7.26 -16.84
C ARG A 500 1.03 -8.53 -16.00
N HIS A 501 0.45 -9.56 -16.58
CA HIS A 501 0.30 -10.87 -15.95
C HIS A 501 1.66 -11.51 -15.58
N ASN A 502 2.70 -11.28 -16.38
CA ASN A 502 4.02 -11.93 -16.29
C ASN A 502 5.09 -11.12 -15.54
N GLY A 503 4.73 -10.09 -14.81
CA GLY A 503 5.67 -9.31 -14.01
C GLY A 503 6.35 -10.19 -12.96
N ARG A 504 7.66 -10.45 -13.09
CA ARG A 504 8.41 -11.35 -12.19
C ARG A 504 8.48 -10.89 -10.74
N THR A 505 8.21 -9.62 -10.47
CA THR A 505 8.40 -9.01 -9.14
C THR A 505 7.14 -8.31 -8.60
N ALA A 506 6.04 -8.30 -9.34
CA ALA A 506 4.84 -7.57 -8.94
C ALA A 506 4.08 -8.26 -7.81
N SER A 507 3.62 -7.48 -6.83
CA SER A 507 2.64 -7.90 -5.83
C SER A 507 1.29 -8.19 -6.49
N ARG A 508 0.58 -9.17 -5.94
CA ARG A 508 -0.81 -9.47 -6.32
C ARG A 508 -1.82 -8.86 -5.33
N ASN A 509 -1.35 -8.01 -4.42
CA ASN A 509 -2.20 -7.32 -3.45
C ASN A 509 -1.61 -5.94 -3.16
N HIS A 510 -2.08 -4.93 -3.92
CA HIS A 510 -1.54 -3.58 -3.91
C HIS A 510 -2.67 -2.57 -4.11
N HIS A 511 -2.77 -1.51 -3.27
CA HIS A 511 -3.97 -0.68 -3.23
C HIS A 511 -3.87 0.64 -4.01
N PHE A 512 -2.69 1.04 -4.49
CA PHE A 512 -2.50 2.37 -5.12
C PHE A 512 -3.26 2.59 -6.45
N TRP A 513 -3.83 1.54 -7.05
CA TRP A 513 -4.78 1.63 -8.15
C TRP A 513 -6.24 1.77 -7.71
N GLY A 514 -6.49 1.83 -6.40
CA GLY A 514 -7.83 1.74 -5.80
C GLY A 514 -8.69 2.98 -5.98
N ASP A 515 -8.15 4.09 -6.49
CA ASP A 515 -8.91 5.31 -6.79
C ASP A 515 -10.11 5.07 -7.73
N ILE A 516 -10.08 3.99 -8.50
CA ILE A 516 -11.20 3.53 -9.30
C ILE A 516 -12.49 3.35 -8.48
N SER A 517 -12.40 3.00 -7.19
CA SER A 517 -13.59 2.89 -6.33
C SER A 517 -14.18 4.26 -5.96
N SER A 518 -13.36 5.32 -5.86
CA SER A 518 -13.87 6.68 -5.73
C SER A 518 -14.57 7.13 -7.01
N TRP A 519 -14.01 6.80 -8.17
CA TRP A 519 -14.65 7.07 -9.46
C TRP A 519 -16.02 6.37 -9.60
N PHE A 520 -16.15 5.12 -9.14
CA PHE A 520 -17.47 4.44 -9.16
C PHE A 520 -18.51 5.17 -8.31
N ILE A 521 -18.12 5.76 -7.21
CA ILE A 521 -19.01 6.47 -6.30
C ILE A 521 -19.27 7.90 -6.78
N GLN A 522 -18.25 8.64 -7.17
CA GLN A 522 -18.33 10.07 -7.46
C GLN A 522 -18.81 10.36 -8.89
N ASP A 523 -18.39 9.55 -9.87
CA ASP A 523 -18.62 9.85 -11.28
C ASP A 523 -19.61 8.88 -11.96
N LEU A 524 -19.60 7.59 -11.59
CA LEU A 524 -20.48 6.61 -12.21
C LEU A 524 -21.87 6.60 -11.57
N SER A 525 -21.97 6.79 -10.27
CA SER A 525 -23.26 6.83 -9.57
C SER A 525 -23.79 8.26 -9.37
N GLY A 526 -23.02 9.28 -9.59
CA GLY A 526 -23.39 10.71 -9.50
C GLY A 526 -23.24 11.24 -8.10
#